data_f7c4b6105c78f528431359db76254e57
#
_entry.id   f7c4b6105c78f528431359db76254e57
#
_cell.length_a   1.000
_cell.length_b   1.000
_cell.length_c   1.000
_cell.angle_alpha   90.00
_cell.angle_beta   90.00
_cell.angle_gamma   90.00
#
_symmetry.space_group_name_H-M   'P 1'
#
loop_
_entity.id
_entity.type
_entity.pdbx_description
1 polymer ?
#
loop_
_entity_poly.entity_id
_entity_poly.type
_entity_poly.pdbx_seq_one_letter_code
_entity_poly.pdbx_strand_id
1 'polypeptide(L)'
;FTSCQQKPKGLSVVDVKSRKEIKMVPVSGGRAGAMSPDGKYFMLAAKGAILFFDTETTDLVKTVKVPGGGGNITCLPDGSKCYGGLRKANAVAVIDMTNLELLKVIETGPNANRLYLNPNNTRYGLFCNEAGKSDVVTVIDTQEDVALKNIYTGLGPHNIAFNPEGTRAVVSTKKETVATLIDTSSADPMDWYVITTDLASAIQNNGVRWVLSPEALKSVLN
;
A
#
# COMPACT_ATOMS: atom_id res chain seq x y z
N PHE A 1 11.63 13.84 2.62
CA PHE A 1 11.92 13.20 1.33
C PHE A 1 10.71 13.26 0.41
N THR A 2 10.94 13.56 -0.87
CA THR A 2 9.90 13.52 -1.91
C THR A 2 10.45 12.96 -3.21
N SER A 3 9.71 12.08 -3.87
CA SER A 3 10.12 11.50 -5.16
C SER A 3 9.69 12.39 -6.32
N CYS A 4 10.64 12.80 -7.16
CA CYS A 4 10.41 13.60 -8.36
C CYS A 4 10.35 12.69 -9.59
N GLN A 5 9.16 12.55 -10.19
CA GLN A 5 8.95 11.70 -11.38
C GLN A 5 9.22 12.46 -12.70
N GLN A 6 9.16 13.78 -12.67
CA GLN A 6 9.48 14.65 -13.80
C GLN A 6 10.90 15.20 -13.66
N LYS A 7 11.42 15.83 -14.72
CA LYS A 7 12.79 16.37 -14.71
C LYS A 7 12.91 17.58 -13.75
N PRO A 8 13.95 17.62 -12.89
CA PRO A 8 14.95 16.58 -12.68
C PRO A 8 14.35 15.38 -11.93
N LYS A 9 14.62 14.15 -12.44
CA LYS A 9 14.15 12.92 -11.79
C LYS A 9 15.04 12.57 -10.62
N GLY A 10 14.45 12.25 -9.48
CA GLY A 10 15.24 11.89 -8.32
C GLY A 10 14.45 11.87 -7.02
N LEU A 11 15.21 11.81 -5.95
CA LEU A 11 14.73 11.96 -4.58
C LEU A 11 15.18 13.32 -4.06
N SER A 12 14.24 14.22 -3.82
CA SER A 12 14.51 15.51 -3.19
C SER A 12 14.41 15.38 -1.67
N VAL A 13 15.40 15.89 -0.97
CA VAL A 13 15.42 16.01 0.47
C VAL A 13 15.15 17.46 0.82
N VAL A 14 14.07 17.71 1.56
CA VAL A 14 13.62 19.05 1.92
C VAL A 14 13.70 19.20 3.44
N ASP A 15 14.38 20.23 3.89
CA ASP A 15 14.31 20.66 5.28
C ASP A 15 12.99 21.38 5.53
N VAL A 16 12.16 20.77 6.40
CA VAL A 16 10.80 21.26 6.66
C VAL A 16 10.79 22.61 7.39
N LYS A 17 11.79 22.85 8.23
CA LYS A 17 11.88 24.09 9.02
C LYS A 17 12.25 25.29 8.16
N SER A 18 13.28 25.15 7.36
CA SER A 18 13.72 26.20 6.42
C SER A 18 12.93 26.23 5.11
N ARG A 19 12.16 25.15 4.81
CA ARG A 19 11.40 24.95 3.56
C ARG A 19 12.29 24.97 2.31
N LYS A 20 13.53 24.53 2.45
CA LYS A 20 14.50 24.50 1.34
C LYS A 20 14.87 23.07 0.97
N GLU A 21 15.07 22.83 -0.33
CA GLU A 21 15.74 21.63 -0.77
C GLU A 21 17.20 21.68 -0.32
N ILE A 22 17.64 20.63 0.39
CA ILE A 22 19.02 20.52 0.88
C ILE A 22 19.85 19.53 0.07
N LYS A 23 19.18 18.58 -0.63
CA LYS A 23 19.86 17.60 -1.47
C LYS A 23 18.91 17.05 -2.54
N MET A 24 19.41 16.87 -3.75
CA MET A 24 18.77 16.12 -4.83
C MET A 24 19.60 14.89 -5.15
N VAL A 25 19.04 13.71 -4.94
CA VAL A 25 19.68 12.43 -5.29
C VAL A 25 19.12 11.95 -6.61
N PRO A 26 19.92 11.87 -7.68
CA PRO A 26 19.45 11.36 -8.96
C PRO A 26 19.04 9.88 -8.84
N VAL A 27 17.77 9.57 -9.14
CA VAL A 27 17.23 8.20 -9.15
C VAL A 27 16.39 7.99 -10.39
N SER A 28 16.66 6.93 -11.11
CA SER A 28 15.87 6.56 -12.29
C SER A 28 14.64 5.77 -11.89
N GLY A 29 13.46 6.31 -12.16
CA GLY A 29 12.19 5.57 -12.06
C GLY A 29 11.65 5.39 -10.66
N GLY A 30 12.06 6.18 -9.67
CA GLY A 30 11.45 6.21 -8.34
C GLY A 30 10.01 6.75 -8.41
N ARG A 31 9.05 6.08 -7.75
CA ARG A 31 7.65 6.47 -7.80
C ARG A 31 7.06 6.74 -6.43
N ALA A 32 7.12 5.78 -5.54
CA ALA A 32 6.52 5.84 -4.22
C ALA A 32 7.57 5.58 -3.16
N GLY A 33 7.46 6.28 -2.06
CA GLY A 33 8.36 6.11 -0.93
C GLY A 33 7.60 5.89 0.37
N ALA A 34 8.29 5.31 1.34
CA ALA A 34 7.82 5.13 2.70
C ALA A 34 8.98 5.29 3.68
N MET A 35 8.67 5.72 4.89
CA MET A 35 9.61 5.68 6.02
C MET A 35 9.54 4.31 6.68
N SER A 36 10.68 3.83 7.17
CA SER A 36 10.67 2.73 8.15
C SER A 36 10.01 3.19 9.45
N PRO A 37 9.35 2.29 10.21
CA PRO A 37 8.65 2.67 11.45
C PRO A 37 9.54 3.31 12.50
N ASP A 38 10.81 2.92 12.55
CA ASP A 38 11.84 3.51 13.43
C ASP A 38 12.39 4.85 12.93
N GLY A 39 11.98 5.28 11.72
CA GLY A 39 12.44 6.51 11.10
C GLY A 39 13.86 6.47 10.53
N LYS A 40 14.56 5.35 10.62
CA LYS A 40 15.97 5.23 10.21
C LYS A 40 16.17 5.25 8.69
N TYR A 41 15.23 4.67 7.95
CA TYR A 41 15.34 4.56 6.51
C TYR A 41 14.17 5.21 5.79
N PHE A 42 14.47 5.94 4.71
CA PHE A 42 13.51 6.24 3.68
C PHE A 42 13.67 5.23 2.54
N MET A 43 12.59 4.51 2.23
CA MET A 43 12.56 3.54 1.15
C MET A 43 11.93 4.14 -0.10
N LEU A 44 12.52 3.89 -1.27
CA LEU A 44 11.99 4.34 -2.55
C LEU A 44 11.78 3.14 -3.48
N ALA A 45 10.54 2.93 -3.91
CA ALA A 45 10.23 1.93 -4.92
C ALA A 45 10.66 2.43 -6.30
N ALA A 46 11.72 1.82 -6.83
CA ALA A 46 12.29 2.12 -8.13
C ALA A 46 12.03 0.98 -9.14
N LYS A 47 12.45 1.17 -10.39
CA LYS A 47 12.36 0.14 -11.42
C LYS A 47 13.30 -1.03 -11.10
N GLY A 48 12.73 -2.18 -10.73
CA GLY A 48 13.50 -3.39 -10.43
C GLY A 48 14.24 -3.39 -9.10
N ALA A 49 13.99 -2.42 -8.22
CA ALA A 49 14.62 -2.33 -6.93
C ALA A 49 13.79 -1.57 -5.89
N ILE A 50 14.07 -1.82 -4.63
CA ILE A 50 13.73 -0.96 -3.49
C ILE A 50 15.05 -0.38 -2.98
N LEU A 51 15.13 0.96 -2.94
CA LEU A 51 16.30 1.71 -2.52
C LEU A 51 16.11 2.19 -1.09
N PHE A 52 17.11 2.02 -0.25
CA PHE A 52 17.10 2.44 1.14
C PHE A 52 18.06 3.60 1.33
N PHE A 53 17.54 4.71 1.79
CA PHE A 53 18.31 5.90 2.13
C PHE A 53 18.31 6.06 3.65
N ASP A 54 19.48 6.23 4.23
CA ASP A 54 19.62 6.63 5.62
C ASP A 54 19.04 8.04 5.80
N THR A 55 18.23 8.24 6.83
CA THR A 55 17.50 9.52 7.00
C THR A 55 18.36 10.62 7.62
N GLU A 56 19.45 10.29 8.30
CA GLU A 56 20.38 11.25 8.89
C GLU A 56 21.38 11.73 7.86
N THR A 57 22.05 10.81 7.16
CA THR A 57 23.09 11.14 6.17
C THR A 57 22.52 11.43 4.79
N THR A 58 21.29 11.00 4.53
CA THR A 58 20.61 11.08 3.21
C THR A 58 21.30 10.27 2.11
N ASP A 59 22.15 9.32 2.47
CA ASP A 59 22.88 8.48 1.54
C ASP A 59 22.14 7.18 1.21
N LEU A 60 22.34 6.67 0.00
CA LEU A 60 21.87 5.36 -0.42
C LEU A 60 22.71 4.29 0.27
N VAL A 61 22.12 3.55 1.21
CA VAL A 61 22.81 2.52 1.99
C VAL A 61 22.59 1.10 1.50
N LYS A 62 21.44 0.85 0.85
CA LYS A 62 21.13 -0.49 0.31
C LYS A 62 20.26 -0.40 -0.93
N THR A 63 20.50 -1.31 -1.85
CA THR A 63 19.65 -1.56 -3.03
C THR A 63 19.20 -3.01 -3.01
N VAL A 64 17.91 -3.24 -2.80
CA VAL A 64 17.32 -4.58 -2.84
C VAL A 64 16.70 -4.78 -4.22
N LYS A 65 17.26 -5.73 -5.00
CA LYS A 65 16.71 -6.08 -6.32
C LYS A 65 15.41 -6.84 -6.16
N VAL A 66 14.40 -6.46 -6.94
CA VAL A 66 13.08 -7.10 -6.96
C VAL A 66 12.58 -7.25 -8.40
N PRO A 67 11.77 -8.26 -8.72
CA PRO A 67 11.18 -8.38 -10.06
C PRO A 67 10.13 -7.28 -10.29
N GLY A 68 10.28 -6.46 -11.32
CA GLY A 68 9.33 -5.39 -11.62
C GLY A 68 9.52 -4.14 -10.76
N GLY A 69 8.64 -3.85 -9.82
CA GLY A 69 8.69 -2.69 -8.93
C GLY A 69 7.70 -1.58 -9.30
N GLY A 70 7.79 -0.45 -8.59
CA GLY A 70 7.00 0.76 -8.86
C GLY A 70 5.63 0.81 -8.19
N GLY A 71 5.30 -0.08 -7.26
CA GLY A 71 4.17 0.05 -6.33
C GLY A 71 4.54 0.83 -5.08
N ASN A 72 3.61 0.94 -4.15
CA ASN A 72 3.86 1.55 -2.85
C ASN A 72 4.48 0.53 -1.89
N ILE A 73 5.09 1.06 -0.81
CA ILE A 73 5.68 0.27 0.26
C ILE A 73 4.84 0.50 1.52
N THR A 74 4.57 -0.57 2.25
CA THR A 74 3.89 -0.54 3.56
C THR A 74 4.67 -1.42 4.51
N CYS A 75 5.03 -0.90 5.68
CA CYS A 75 5.73 -1.65 6.71
C CYS A 75 4.78 -2.11 7.81
N LEU A 76 5.09 -3.23 8.44
CA LEU A 76 4.45 -3.63 9.69
C LEU A 76 4.79 -2.61 10.78
N PRO A 77 3.87 -2.32 11.71
CA PRO A 77 4.11 -1.35 12.78
C PRO A 77 5.28 -1.69 13.69
N ASP A 78 5.59 -2.98 13.85
CA ASP A 78 6.73 -3.46 14.64
C ASP A 78 8.10 -3.28 13.93
N GLY A 79 8.08 -2.84 12.66
CA GLY A 79 9.29 -2.63 11.88
C GLY A 79 9.98 -3.89 11.37
N SER A 80 9.44 -5.08 11.61
CA SER A 80 10.10 -6.34 11.23
C SER A 80 10.16 -6.56 9.72
N LYS A 81 9.07 -6.22 9.00
CA LYS A 81 8.94 -6.43 7.57
C LYS A 81 8.29 -5.25 6.87
N CYS A 82 8.64 -5.05 5.59
CA CYS A 82 7.93 -4.15 4.69
C CYS A 82 7.50 -4.89 3.41
N TYR A 83 6.37 -4.47 2.86
CA TYR A 83 5.73 -5.05 1.68
C TYR A 83 5.73 -4.05 0.54
N GLY A 84 6.45 -4.34 -0.53
CA GLY A 84 6.58 -3.49 -1.71
C GLY A 84 5.79 -4.03 -2.90
N GLY A 85 4.91 -3.23 -3.48
CA GLY A 85 4.13 -3.62 -4.66
C GLY A 85 5.03 -3.77 -5.90
N LEU A 86 4.89 -4.89 -6.59
CA LEU A 86 5.61 -5.24 -7.83
C LEU A 86 4.62 -5.22 -9.01
N ARG A 87 4.24 -4.02 -9.44
CA ARG A 87 3.14 -3.79 -10.39
C ARG A 87 3.26 -4.62 -11.68
N LYS A 88 4.46 -4.71 -12.25
CA LYS A 88 4.70 -5.45 -13.50
C LYS A 88 4.82 -6.95 -13.30
N ALA A 89 5.15 -7.39 -12.09
CA ALA A 89 5.27 -8.80 -11.74
C ALA A 89 3.97 -9.38 -11.18
N ASN A 90 2.92 -8.54 -10.94
CA ASN A 90 1.67 -8.95 -10.30
C ASN A 90 1.93 -9.63 -8.94
N ALA A 91 2.82 -9.04 -8.16
CA ALA A 91 3.34 -9.66 -6.94
C ALA A 91 3.67 -8.62 -5.88
N VAL A 92 4.02 -9.09 -4.70
CA VAL A 92 4.48 -8.30 -3.56
C VAL A 92 5.85 -8.79 -3.14
N ALA A 93 6.81 -7.89 -2.99
CA ALA A 93 8.09 -8.17 -2.33
C ALA A 93 7.93 -8.07 -0.82
N VAL A 94 8.36 -9.07 -0.09
CA VAL A 94 8.50 -9.05 1.36
C VAL A 94 9.96 -8.77 1.69
N ILE A 95 10.20 -7.70 2.42
CA ILE A 95 11.54 -7.23 2.78
C ILE A 95 11.75 -7.42 4.29
N ASP A 96 12.83 -8.13 4.66
CA ASP A 96 13.36 -8.14 6.03
C ASP A 96 13.99 -6.78 6.34
N MET A 97 13.50 -6.13 7.38
CA MET A 97 14.01 -4.82 7.78
C MET A 97 15.23 -4.90 8.70
N THR A 98 15.54 -6.09 9.23
CA THR A 98 16.75 -6.31 10.04
C THR A 98 18.00 -6.34 9.16
N ASN A 99 17.93 -7.09 8.05
CA ASN A 99 19.06 -7.32 7.15
C ASN A 99 18.97 -6.49 5.86
N LEU A 100 17.83 -5.81 5.61
CA LEU A 100 17.51 -5.12 4.37
C LEU A 100 17.63 -6.05 3.16
N GLU A 101 16.91 -7.16 3.19
CA GLU A 101 16.97 -8.21 2.17
C GLU A 101 15.58 -8.64 1.70
N LEU A 102 15.51 -9.13 0.47
CA LEU A 102 14.29 -9.73 -0.08
C LEU A 102 14.10 -11.12 0.52
N LEU A 103 13.06 -11.31 1.35
CA LEU A 103 12.69 -12.60 1.92
C LEU A 103 11.92 -13.47 0.94
N LYS A 104 10.89 -12.85 0.31
CA LYS A 104 9.91 -13.59 -0.48
C LYS A 104 9.26 -12.70 -1.52
N VAL A 105 8.76 -13.31 -2.57
CA VAL A 105 7.84 -12.68 -3.53
C VAL A 105 6.52 -13.46 -3.48
N ILE A 106 5.42 -12.76 -3.19
CA ILE A 106 4.08 -13.32 -3.10
C ILE A 106 3.32 -12.96 -4.38
N GLU A 107 2.83 -13.93 -5.11
CA GLU A 107 1.94 -13.68 -6.25
C GLU A 107 0.58 -13.13 -5.77
N THR A 108 0.04 -12.17 -6.50
CA THR A 108 -1.24 -11.52 -6.20
C THR A 108 -2.05 -11.32 -7.49
N GLY A 109 -3.13 -10.58 -7.40
CA GLY A 109 -3.84 -10.09 -8.59
C GLY A 109 -3.01 -9.10 -9.43
N PRO A 110 -3.51 -8.73 -10.63
CA PRO A 110 -2.78 -7.91 -11.59
C PRO A 110 -2.44 -6.52 -11.07
N ASN A 111 -1.20 -6.07 -11.37
CA ASN A 111 -0.72 -4.71 -11.06
C ASN A 111 -0.73 -4.40 -9.55
N ALA A 112 -0.13 -5.28 -8.76
CA ALA A 112 0.00 -5.17 -7.31
C ALA A 112 0.60 -3.81 -6.91
N ASN A 113 -0.14 -3.00 -6.14
CA ASN A 113 0.23 -1.63 -5.85
C ASN A 113 0.55 -1.38 -4.37
N ARG A 114 -0.38 -1.64 -3.44
CA ARG A 114 -0.22 -1.29 -2.03
C ARG A 114 -0.97 -2.23 -1.10
N LEU A 115 -0.31 -2.60 0.02
CA LEU A 115 -0.91 -3.27 1.17
C LEU A 115 -1.56 -2.25 2.11
N TYR A 116 -2.75 -2.55 2.58
CA TYR A 116 -3.47 -1.85 3.65
C TYR A 116 -3.69 -2.85 4.78
N LEU A 117 -3.06 -2.61 5.92
CA LEU A 117 -3.15 -3.49 7.08
C LEU A 117 -4.45 -3.26 7.84
N ASN A 118 -5.05 -4.32 8.35
CA ASN A 118 -6.13 -4.21 9.30
C ASN A 118 -5.58 -3.60 10.60
N PRO A 119 -6.15 -2.49 11.11
CA PRO A 119 -5.59 -1.77 12.26
C PRO A 119 -5.64 -2.56 13.57
N ASN A 120 -6.59 -3.48 13.72
CA ASN A 120 -6.74 -4.31 14.93
C ASN A 120 -6.02 -5.65 14.84
N ASN A 121 -5.70 -6.10 13.63
CA ASN A 121 -4.96 -7.34 13.42
C ASN A 121 -4.05 -7.19 12.21
N THR A 122 -2.86 -6.64 12.44
CA THR A 122 -1.87 -6.38 11.38
C THR A 122 -1.30 -7.64 10.73
N ARG A 123 -1.63 -8.83 11.25
CA ARG A 123 -1.39 -10.10 10.57
C ARG A 123 -2.10 -10.15 9.22
N TYR A 124 -3.25 -9.49 9.09
CA TYR A 124 -3.99 -9.52 7.85
C TYR A 124 -4.09 -8.14 7.21
N GLY A 125 -4.09 -8.12 5.89
CA GLY A 125 -4.28 -6.91 5.11
C GLY A 125 -4.87 -7.20 3.75
N LEU A 126 -5.32 -6.11 3.10
CA LEU A 126 -5.86 -6.14 1.75
C LEU A 126 -4.86 -5.47 0.80
N PHE A 127 -4.47 -6.18 -0.24
CA PHE A 127 -3.57 -5.67 -1.26
C PHE A 127 -4.34 -5.18 -2.49
N CYS A 128 -4.19 -3.90 -2.84
CA CYS A 128 -4.80 -3.33 -4.03
C CYS A 128 -4.11 -3.80 -5.31
N ASN A 129 -4.88 -4.36 -6.24
CA ASN A 129 -4.43 -4.75 -7.58
C ASN A 129 -4.98 -3.74 -8.60
N GLU A 130 -4.23 -2.69 -8.88
CA GLU A 130 -4.67 -1.44 -9.54
C GLU A 130 -4.71 -1.52 -11.08
N ALA A 131 -4.75 -2.69 -11.67
CA ALA A 131 -4.86 -2.78 -13.14
C ALA A 131 -6.22 -2.26 -13.62
N GLY A 132 -6.25 -1.58 -14.78
CA GLY A 132 -7.49 -1.06 -15.34
C GLY A 132 -8.54 -2.12 -15.73
N LYS A 133 -8.17 -3.40 -15.69
CA LYS A 133 -9.05 -4.56 -15.89
C LYS A 133 -9.09 -5.48 -14.67
N SER A 134 -8.43 -5.11 -13.57
CA SER A 134 -8.50 -5.84 -12.31
C SER A 134 -9.71 -5.38 -11.52
N ASP A 135 -10.41 -6.30 -10.94
CA ASP A 135 -11.58 -6.11 -10.10
C ASP A 135 -11.41 -6.81 -8.73
N VAL A 136 -10.17 -7.09 -8.34
CA VAL A 136 -9.89 -7.82 -7.10
C VAL A 136 -8.92 -7.08 -6.19
N VAL A 137 -9.11 -7.26 -4.89
CA VAL A 137 -8.11 -7.07 -3.85
C VAL A 137 -7.68 -8.44 -3.32
N THR A 138 -6.39 -8.58 -3.00
CA THR A 138 -5.83 -9.83 -2.47
C THR A 138 -5.68 -9.74 -0.97
N VAL A 139 -6.18 -10.74 -0.24
CA VAL A 139 -5.97 -10.87 1.20
C VAL A 139 -4.59 -11.44 1.44
N ILE A 140 -3.78 -10.77 2.25
CA ILE A 140 -2.41 -11.17 2.62
C ILE A 140 -2.36 -11.54 4.10
N ASP A 141 -1.77 -12.70 4.41
CA ASP A 141 -1.29 -13.06 5.74
C ASP A 141 0.18 -12.62 5.85
N THR A 142 0.45 -11.66 6.72
CA THR A 142 1.80 -11.10 6.91
C THR A 142 2.66 -11.92 7.87
N GLN A 143 2.07 -12.85 8.61
CA GLN A 143 2.82 -13.78 9.46
C GLN A 143 3.43 -14.90 8.61
N GLU A 144 2.61 -15.50 7.73
CA GLU A 144 3.03 -16.60 6.85
C GLU A 144 3.61 -16.11 5.51
N ASP A 145 3.46 -14.82 5.20
CA ASP A 145 3.84 -14.20 3.94
C ASP A 145 3.22 -14.91 2.73
N VAL A 146 1.90 -15.03 2.75
CA VAL A 146 1.12 -15.68 1.68
C VAL A 146 -0.10 -14.88 1.29
N ALA A 147 -0.51 -15.02 0.03
CA ALA A 147 -1.83 -14.61 -0.44
C ALA A 147 -2.84 -15.71 -0.10
N LEU A 148 -3.94 -15.34 0.59
CA LEU A 148 -4.96 -16.29 1.02
C LEU A 148 -6.08 -16.44 -0.01
N LYS A 149 -6.65 -15.30 -0.45
CA LYS A 149 -7.72 -15.27 -1.45
C LYS A 149 -7.82 -13.91 -2.13
N ASN A 150 -8.58 -13.87 -3.21
CA ASN A 150 -9.03 -12.63 -3.83
C ASN A 150 -10.48 -12.32 -3.45
N ILE A 151 -10.76 -11.05 -3.19
CA ILE A 151 -12.12 -10.54 -2.99
C ILE A 151 -12.45 -9.65 -4.19
N TYR A 152 -13.55 -9.94 -4.89
CA TYR A 152 -14.01 -9.17 -6.03
C TYR A 152 -14.60 -7.83 -5.58
N THR A 153 -14.22 -6.76 -6.28
CA THR A 153 -14.63 -5.37 -6.02
C THR A 153 -15.09 -4.74 -7.33
N GLY A 154 -15.22 -3.45 -7.39
CA GLY A 154 -15.34 -2.74 -8.68
C GLY A 154 -14.00 -2.63 -9.41
N LEU A 155 -14.05 -2.26 -10.71
CA LEU A 155 -12.87 -2.20 -11.59
C LEU A 155 -11.84 -1.15 -11.15
N GLY A 156 -10.59 -1.58 -11.11
CA GLY A 156 -9.43 -0.75 -10.77
C GLY A 156 -9.37 -0.37 -9.30
N PRO A 157 -9.41 -1.35 -8.35
CA PRO A 157 -9.30 -1.04 -6.92
C PRO A 157 -8.03 -0.22 -6.65
N HIS A 158 -8.16 0.89 -5.91
CA HIS A 158 -7.07 1.85 -5.80
C HIS A 158 -6.65 2.15 -4.36
N ASN A 159 -7.60 2.57 -3.52
CA ASN A 159 -7.37 2.83 -2.11
C ASN A 159 -8.30 2.00 -1.26
N ILE A 160 -7.82 1.63 -0.06
CA ILE A 160 -8.58 0.92 0.95
C ILE A 160 -8.48 1.69 2.26
N ALA A 161 -9.59 1.79 2.97
CA ALA A 161 -9.61 2.25 4.34
C ALA A 161 -10.37 1.24 5.19
N PHE A 162 -9.77 0.85 6.31
CA PHE A 162 -10.46 0.13 7.37
C PHE A 162 -11.11 1.11 8.34
N ASN A 163 -12.21 0.71 8.96
CA ASN A 163 -12.69 1.40 10.15
C ASN A 163 -11.71 1.17 11.32
N PRO A 164 -11.75 2.00 12.38
CA PRO A 164 -10.82 1.88 13.50
C PRO A 164 -10.84 0.50 14.18
N GLU A 165 -12.00 -0.16 14.20
CA GLU A 165 -12.18 -1.49 14.79
C GLU A 165 -11.67 -2.61 13.87
N GLY A 166 -11.28 -2.32 12.63
CA GLY A 166 -10.82 -3.32 11.66
C GLY A 166 -11.89 -4.30 11.20
N THR A 167 -13.18 -4.02 11.45
CA THR A 167 -14.32 -4.90 11.14
C THR A 167 -14.95 -4.64 9.78
N ARG A 168 -14.57 -3.51 9.15
CA ARG A 168 -15.05 -3.10 7.82
C ARG A 168 -13.93 -2.49 7.03
N ALA A 169 -13.93 -2.73 5.73
CA ALA A 169 -13.03 -2.07 4.79
C ALA A 169 -13.82 -1.49 3.61
N VAL A 170 -13.48 -0.28 3.17
CA VAL A 170 -14.01 0.33 1.95
C VAL A 170 -12.91 0.39 0.91
N VAL A 171 -13.21 -0.09 -0.29
CA VAL A 171 -12.32 -0.08 -1.45
C VAL A 171 -12.87 0.91 -2.48
N SER A 172 -12.09 1.94 -2.81
CA SER A 172 -12.40 2.84 -3.92
C SER A 172 -11.85 2.31 -5.24
N THR A 173 -12.52 2.65 -6.34
CA THR A 173 -12.15 2.21 -7.69
C THR A 173 -11.76 3.39 -8.58
N LYS A 174 -10.94 3.14 -9.61
CA LYS A 174 -10.52 4.16 -10.59
C LYS A 174 -11.33 4.16 -11.86
N LYS A 175 -11.99 3.06 -12.17
CA LYS A 175 -12.63 2.84 -13.48
C LYS A 175 -14.14 2.85 -13.41
N GLU A 176 -14.67 2.83 -12.20
CA GLU A 176 -16.10 2.89 -11.93
C GLU A 176 -16.35 3.91 -10.81
N THR A 177 -17.55 4.45 -10.79
CA THR A 177 -18.00 5.38 -9.74
C THR A 177 -18.60 4.65 -8.55
N VAL A 178 -17.99 3.53 -8.17
CA VAL A 178 -18.45 2.67 -7.08
C VAL A 178 -17.38 2.54 -5.99
N ALA A 179 -17.81 2.25 -4.79
CA ALA A 179 -16.95 1.81 -3.70
C ALA A 179 -17.50 0.50 -3.14
N THR A 180 -16.62 -0.44 -2.85
CA THR A 180 -16.98 -1.74 -2.30
C THR A 180 -16.79 -1.73 -0.79
N LEU A 181 -17.83 -2.11 -0.05
CA LEU A 181 -17.78 -2.34 1.39
C LEU A 181 -17.56 -3.83 1.65
N ILE A 182 -16.52 -4.15 2.41
CA ILE A 182 -16.13 -5.52 2.78
C ILE A 182 -16.35 -5.70 4.28
N ASP A 183 -16.97 -6.79 4.67
CA ASP A 183 -16.97 -7.28 6.05
C ASP A 183 -15.63 -7.95 6.36
N THR A 184 -14.95 -7.44 7.37
CA THR A 184 -13.66 -7.95 7.84
C THR A 184 -13.71 -8.29 9.33
N SER A 185 -14.91 -8.53 9.87
CA SER A 185 -15.14 -8.77 11.30
C SER A 185 -14.78 -10.19 11.76
N SER A 186 -14.76 -11.17 10.83
CA SER A 186 -14.33 -12.54 11.18
C SER A 186 -12.84 -12.57 11.51
N ALA A 187 -12.47 -13.35 12.53
CA ALA A 187 -11.08 -13.64 12.87
C ALA A 187 -10.38 -14.46 11.77
N ASP A 188 -11.14 -15.28 11.03
CA ASP A 188 -10.65 -15.96 9.84
C ASP A 188 -10.87 -15.08 8.60
N PRO A 189 -9.82 -14.60 7.94
CA PRO A 189 -9.96 -13.78 6.74
C PRO A 189 -10.56 -14.54 5.55
N MET A 190 -10.64 -15.86 5.61
CA MET A 190 -11.35 -16.64 4.59
C MET A 190 -12.85 -16.39 4.60
N ASP A 191 -13.41 -15.92 5.72
CA ASP A 191 -14.82 -15.56 5.86
C ASP A 191 -15.12 -14.10 5.47
N TRP A 192 -14.11 -13.29 5.17
CA TRP A 192 -14.33 -11.90 4.74
C TRP A 192 -15.08 -11.86 3.42
N TYR A 193 -16.09 -11.00 3.32
CA TYR A 193 -16.96 -10.96 2.15
C TYR A 193 -17.40 -9.54 1.80
N VAL A 194 -17.87 -9.36 0.58
CA VAL A 194 -18.44 -8.10 0.12
C VAL A 194 -19.87 -7.95 0.63
N ILE A 195 -20.12 -6.85 1.35
CA ILE A 195 -21.47 -6.46 1.77
C ILE A 195 -22.20 -5.82 0.58
N THR A 196 -21.54 -4.88 -0.10
CA THR A 196 -22.08 -4.17 -1.26
C THR A 196 -20.98 -3.53 -2.09
N THR A 197 -21.21 -3.42 -3.39
CA THR A 197 -20.38 -2.63 -4.31
C THR A 197 -21.01 -1.26 -4.65
N ASP A 198 -22.20 -0.97 -4.14
CA ASP A 198 -23.02 0.19 -4.52
C ASP A 198 -23.03 1.29 -3.44
N LEU A 199 -21.89 1.52 -2.79
CA LEU A 199 -21.69 2.72 -1.99
C LEU A 199 -21.58 3.91 -2.94
N ALA A 200 -22.75 4.54 -3.18
CA ALA A 200 -22.96 5.59 -4.16
C ALA A 200 -21.87 6.69 -4.19
N SER A 201 -21.37 6.92 -5.36
CA SER A 201 -20.94 8.18 -6.01
C SER A 201 -20.23 9.30 -5.23
N ALA A 202 -20.12 9.28 -3.92
CA ALA A 202 -19.60 10.42 -3.14
C ALA A 202 -18.11 10.39 -2.86
N ILE A 203 -17.40 9.31 -3.20
CA ILE A 203 -15.97 9.18 -2.92
C ILE A 203 -15.19 9.36 -4.21
N GLN A 204 -15.00 10.62 -4.57
CA GLN A 204 -14.08 10.97 -5.66
C GLN A 204 -12.64 10.60 -5.28
N ASN A 205 -11.92 10.11 -6.23
CA ASN A 205 -10.55 9.65 -6.46
C ASN A 205 -9.37 10.05 -5.52
N ASN A 206 -9.59 10.67 -4.37
CA ASN A 206 -8.52 11.23 -3.53
C ASN A 206 -8.24 10.44 -2.23
N GLY A 207 -8.64 9.21 -2.17
CA GLY A 207 -8.45 8.34 -1.02
C GLY A 207 -9.72 8.20 -0.17
N VAL A 208 -9.97 6.98 0.26
CA VAL A 208 -11.05 6.67 1.20
C VAL A 208 -10.60 7.02 2.60
N ARG A 209 -11.36 7.88 3.27
CA ARG A 209 -11.21 8.15 4.71
C ARG A 209 -12.55 7.88 5.37
N TRP A 210 -12.52 7.32 6.57
CA TRP A 210 -13.71 7.21 7.40
C TRP A 210 -14.07 8.60 7.94
N VAL A 211 -14.87 9.33 7.16
CA VAL A 211 -15.33 10.70 7.50
C VAL A 211 -16.73 10.67 8.09
N LEU A 212 -17.43 9.54 7.95
CA LEU A 212 -18.79 9.39 8.46
C LEU A 212 -18.77 9.02 9.93
N SER A 213 -19.58 9.72 10.73
CA SER A 213 -19.84 9.30 12.10
C SER A 213 -20.48 7.91 12.13
N PRO A 214 -20.37 7.16 13.24
CA PRO A 214 -21.06 5.88 13.38
C PRO A 214 -22.56 5.96 13.12
N GLU A 215 -23.21 7.10 13.40
CA GLU A 215 -24.62 7.32 13.13
C GLU A 215 -24.90 7.49 11.63
N ALA A 216 -24.05 8.21 10.90
CA ALA A 216 -24.19 8.36 9.45
C ALA A 216 -23.97 7.02 8.71
N LEU A 217 -23.08 6.17 9.24
CA LEU A 217 -22.89 4.81 8.70
C LEU A 217 -24.13 3.93 8.92
N LYS A 218 -24.81 4.04 10.07
CA LYS A 218 -26.04 3.31 10.37
C LYS A 218 -27.18 3.68 9.40
N SER A 219 -27.26 4.92 8.96
CA SER A 219 -28.30 5.38 8.00
C SER A 219 -28.08 4.86 6.58
N VAL A 220 -26.88 4.42 6.24
CA VAL A 220 -26.54 3.86 4.92
C VAL A 220 -26.62 2.34 4.91
N LEU A 221 -26.59 1.69 6.10
CA LEU A 221 -26.58 0.24 6.25
C LEU A 221 -27.93 -0.35 6.68
N ASN A 222 -28.98 0.49 6.85
CA ASN A 222 -30.38 0.12 7.03
C ASN A 222 -31.16 0.39 5.73
#